data_e05c1c6e5fb32321b086d55078661b29
#
_entry.id   e05c1c6e5fb32321b086d55078661b29
#
_cell.length_a   1.000
_cell.length_b   1.000
_cell.length_c   1.000
_cell.angle_alpha   90.00
_cell.angle_beta   90.00
_cell.angle_gamma   90.00
#
_symmetry.space_group_name_H-M   'P 1'
#
loop_
_entity.id
_entity.type
_entity.pdbx_description
1 polymer ?
#
loop_
_entity_poly.entity_id
_entity_poly.type
_entity_poly.pdbx_seq_one_letter_code
_entity_poly.pdbx_strand_id
1 'polypeptide(L)'
;MYKRNAQGWSRHFDFMIVDVISLLLAFILAVYIRSHLWAFNFPIYRFLAMSLILSDFAVIALNNSLHDVVKRSLYVEAVQTFKHAFLVFALIIIYTFATQTGDNYSRIILFLCFGFHMVFGFLTRILWKILIRNVDMRLGARRSVLVVVTLATAEDILKRLSGDKFADYKIIGVVVVEPYEEESLFGFPVVADLDTAADYIVREWVDSVYIDAPLNNEKVLSLMDDCAVMAVPTHYHVPNMSRSGVKRFSEKMGGTTVLTSSINYATPLQAFVKRVLDIFAGLVGSIMALLIMAIVGPIIKKQSPGPILFSQERVGQNGKHFKMYKIRSMRLDAEEHKKELMEQNRVKDGMMFKLDFDPRIIGNEILPDGTKKTGIGEFIRKTSLDEFPQFFCVLTGVMSTVGTRPPTLDEYKKYKYHHRARMSVKPGVTGMWQASGRSEITDFEEVVRLDTEYISNWSLSLDLKLILKTVGVVLKHKGAM
;
A
#
# COMPACT_ATOMS: atom_id res chain seq x y z
N MET A 1 -29.90 17.34 7.80
CA MET A 1 -28.94 16.39 8.41
C MET A 1 -27.75 16.21 7.48
N TYR A 2 -26.56 16.62 7.89
CA TYR A 2 -25.35 16.52 7.06
C TYR A 2 -25.10 15.05 6.69
N LYS A 3 -25.10 14.76 5.38
CA LYS A 3 -24.71 13.45 4.91
C LYS A 3 -23.19 13.41 4.84
N ARG A 4 -22.55 12.81 5.85
CA ARG A 4 -21.12 12.51 5.77
C ARG A 4 -20.84 11.85 4.43
N ASN A 5 -19.89 12.38 3.67
CA ASN A 5 -19.52 11.79 2.40
C ASN A 5 -19.22 10.32 2.62
N ALA A 6 -20.06 9.43 2.08
CA ALA A 6 -19.85 8.01 2.16
C ALA A 6 -18.49 7.73 1.51
N GLN A 7 -17.59 7.12 2.26
CA GLN A 7 -16.30 6.68 1.73
C GLN A 7 -16.51 5.30 1.10
N GLY A 8 -16.09 5.15 -0.16
CA GLY A 8 -16.16 3.87 -0.85
C GLY A 8 -17.27 3.79 -1.92
N TRP A 9 -17.58 2.56 -2.33
CA TRP A 9 -18.49 2.24 -3.44
C TRP A 9 -19.94 2.77 -3.24
N SER A 10 -20.40 2.90 -2.00
CA SER A 10 -21.76 3.36 -1.68
C SER A 10 -22.03 4.82 -2.06
N ARG A 11 -21.00 5.63 -2.31
CA ARG A 11 -21.15 7.00 -2.82
C ARG A 11 -21.57 7.06 -4.28
N HIS A 12 -21.25 6.03 -5.05
CA HIS A 12 -21.42 5.99 -6.50
C HIS A 12 -22.26 4.77 -6.91
N PHE A 13 -23.41 4.60 -6.23
CA PHE A 13 -24.34 3.51 -6.54
C PHE A 13 -24.88 3.58 -7.97
N ASP A 14 -24.99 4.77 -8.52
CA ASP A 14 -25.36 5.05 -9.91
C ASP A 14 -24.34 4.44 -10.90
N PHE A 15 -23.03 4.56 -10.64
CA PHE A 15 -21.99 3.92 -11.46
C PHE A 15 -22.02 2.40 -11.35
N MET A 16 -22.41 1.85 -10.21
CA MET A 16 -22.59 0.41 -10.05
C MET A 16 -23.71 -0.13 -10.95
N ILE A 17 -24.81 0.60 -11.06
CA ILE A 17 -25.90 0.25 -12.00
C ILE A 17 -25.40 0.31 -13.45
N VAL A 18 -24.65 1.35 -13.79
CA VAL A 18 -24.06 1.54 -15.13
C VAL A 18 -23.11 0.39 -15.48
N ASP A 19 -22.29 -0.07 -14.54
CA ASP A 19 -21.36 -1.20 -14.73
C ASP A 19 -22.12 -2.50 -14.98
N VAL A 20 -23.13 -2.81 -14.17
CA VAL A 20 -23.99 -3.99 -14.36
C VAL A 20 -24.68 -3.97 -15.74
N ILE A 21 -25.22 -2.81 -16.14
CA ILE A 21 -25.85 -2.67 -17.46
C ILE A 21 -24.81 -2.92 -18.58
N SER A 22 -23.62 -2.32 -18.47
CA SER A 22 -22.55 -2.53 -19.46
C SER A 22 -22.09 -3.96 -19.56
N LEU A 23 -22.01 -4.69 -18.41
CA LEU A 23 -21.65 -6.08 -18.34
C LEU A 23 -22.70 -6.99 -18.99
N LEU A 24 -23.98 -6.72 -18.71
CA LEU A 24 -25.09 -7.47 -19.31
C LEU A 24 -25.17 -7.25 -20.82
N LEU A 25 -24.99 -6.02 -21.29
CA LEU A 25 -24.94 -5.72 -22.73
C LEU A 25 -23.76 -6.44 -23.40
N ALA A 26 -22.60 -6.43 -22.78
CA ALA A 26 -21.42 -7.15 -23.27
C ALA A 26 -21.67 -8.66 -23.34
N PHE A 27 -22.31 -9.22 -22.33
CA PHE A 27 -22.67 -10.65 -22.28
C PHE A 27 -23.70 -11.01 -23.35
N ILE A 28 -24.79 -10.25 -23.48
CA ILE A 28 -25.82 -10.49 -24.50
C ILE A 28 -25.21 -10.44 -25.89
N LEU A 29 -24.38 -9.44 -26.18
CA LEU A 29 -23.71 -9.30 -27.47
C LEU A 29 -22.74 -10.47 -27.74
N ALA A 30 -21.97 -10.90 -26.74
CA ALA A 30 -21.07 -12.02 -26.87
C ALA A 30 -21.79 -13.34 -27.19
N VAL A 31 -22.94 -13.59 -26.53
CA VAL A 31 -23.77 -14.77 -26.81
C VAL A 31 -24.40 -14.66 -28.21
N TYR A 32 -24.92 -13.50 -28.58
CA TYR A 32 -25.53 -13.29 -29.90
C TYR A 32 -24.53 -13.53 -31.05
N ILE A 33 -23.32 -12.99 -30.94
CA ILE A 33 -22.27 -13.18 -31.97
C ILE A 33 -21.90 -14.63 -32.12
N ARG A 34 -21.85 -15.41 -31.02
CA ARG A 34 -21.42 -16.81 -31.06
C ARG A 34 -22.53 -17.77 -31.46
N SER A 35 -23.76 -17.53 -31.04
CA SER A 35 -24.89 -18.46 -31.19
C SER A 35 -25.98 -18.00 -32.16
N HIS A 36 -25.96 -16.71 -32.56
CA HIS A 36 -27.06 -16.04 -33.32
C HIS A 36 -28.42 -16.09 -32.60
N LEU A 37 -28.44 -16.41 -31.30
CA LEU A 37 -29.64 -16.55 -30.47
C LEU A 37 -29.58 -15.64 -29.24
N TRP A 38 -30.75 -15.30 -28.69
CA TRP A 38 -30.81 -14.51 -27.48
C TRP A 38 -30.27 -15.28 -26.27
N ALA A 39 -29.42 -14.64 -25.47
CA ALA A 39 -28.75 -15.24 -24.31
C ALA A 39 -29.73 -15.89 -23.33
N PHE A 40 -30.92 -15.29 -23.15
CA PHE A 40 -31.89 -15.74 -22.15
C PHE A 40 -32.78 -16.89 -22.62
N ASN A 41 -32.68 -17.34 -23.84
CA ASN A 41 -33.37 -18.53 -24.31
C ASN A 41 -32.80 -19.81 -23.68
N PHE A 42 -31.58 -19.78 -23.15
CA PHE A 42 -30.91 -20.90 -22.53
C PHE A 42 -30.86 -20.73 -20.99
N PRO A 43 -31.43 -21.64 -20.17
CA PRO A 43 -31.37 -21.54 -18.73
C PRO A 43 -29.95 -21.42 -18.20
N ILE A 44 -28.99 -22.10 -18.80
CA ILE A 44 -27.60 -22.11 -18.37
C ILE A 44 -26.94 -20.73 -18.48
N TYR A 45 -27.28 -19.93 -19.50
CA TYR A 45 -26.76 -18.57 -19.65
C TYR A 45 -27.42 -17.58 -18.68
N ARG A 46 -28.61 -17.88 -18.17
CA ARG A 46 -29.23 -17.09 -17.09
C ARG A 46 -28.44 -17.24 -15.78
N PHE A 47 -28.01 -18.47 -15.44
CA PHE A 47 -27.16 -18.69 -14.27
C PHE A 47 -25.79 -18.01 -14.42
N LEU A 48 -25.20 -18.07 -15.63
CA LEU A 48 -23.95 -17.37 -15.91
C LEU A 48 -24.10 -15.85 -15.78
N ALA A 49 -25.20 -15.28 -16.27
CA ALA A 49 -25.49 -13.83 -16.11
C ALA A 49 -25.61 -13.42 -14.64
N MET A 50 -26.30 -14.23 -13.82
CA MET A 50 -26.37 -14.00 -12.37
C MET A 50 -24.99 -14.07 -11.71
N SER A 51 -24.18 -15.05 -12.08
CA SER A 51 -22.82 -15.21 -11.55
C SER A 51 -21.91 -14.03 -11.95
N LEU A 52 -22.06 -13.50 -13.17
CA LEU A 52 -21.39 -12.31 -13.65
C LEU A 52 -21.76 -11.09 -12.81
N ILE A 53 -23.06 -10.86 -12.57
CA ILE A 53 -23.55 -9.74 -11.73
C ILE A 53 -22.99 -9.85 -10.31
N LEU A 54 -23.06 -11.05 -9.71
CA LEU A 54 -22.52 -11.27 -8.36
C LEU A 54 -21.01 -11.03 -8.29
N SER A 55 -20.27 -11.45 -9.33
CA SER A 55 -18.83 -11.21 -9.42
C SER A 55 -18.51 -9.73 -9.57
N ASP A 56 -19.32 -8.99 -10.34
CA ASP A 56 -19.20 -7.53 -10.51
C ASP A 56 -19.38 -6.81 -9.17
N PHE A 57 -20.44 -7.12 -8.43
CA PHE A 57 -20.67 -6.58 -7.08
C PHE A 57 -19.52 -6.93 -6.11
N ALA A 58 -19.03 -8.17 -6.15
CA ALA A 58 -17.92 -8.59 -5.31
C ALA A 58 -16.65 -7.78 -5.61
N VAL A 59 -16.33 -7.56 -6.89
CA VAL A 59 -15.17 -6.75 -7.30
C VAL A 59 -15.34 -5.29 -6.89
N ILE A 60 -16.53 -4.70 -7.06
CA ILE A 60 -16.82 -3.34 -6.62
C ILE A 60 -16.60 -3.19 -5.11
N ALA A 61 -17.13 -4.13 -4.33
CA ALA A 61 -17.05 -4.08 -2.87
C ALA A 61 -15.62 -4.32 -2.33
N LEU A 62 -14.90 -5.30 -2.89
CA LEU A 62 -13.58 -5.69 -2.39
C LEU A 62 -12.45 -4.79 -2.88
N ASN A 63 -12.52 -4.31 -4.12
CA ASN A 63 -11.44 -3.53 -4.75
C ASN A 63 -11.69 -2.02 -4.73
N ASN A 64 -12.81 -1.53 -4.16
CA ASN A 64 -13.20 -0.11 -4.22
C ASN A 64 -13.07 0.49 -5.64
N SER A 65 -13.45 -0.29 -6.67
CA SER A 65 -13.21 0.06 -8.07
C SER A 65 -13.88 1.38 -8.51
N LEU A 66 -14.84 1.86 -7.74
CA LEU A 66 -15.56 3.13 -7.94
C LEU A 66 -15.04 4.29 -7.07
N HIS A 67 -13.95 4.11 -6.31
CA HIS A 67 -13.38 5.19 -5.49
C HIS A 67 -12.95 6.36 -6.39
N ASP A 68 -13.45 7.56 -6.09
CA ASP A 68 -13.18 8.80 -6.83
C ASP A 68 -13.45 8.72 -8.36
N VAL A 69 -14.36 7.85 -8.80
CA VAL A 69 -14.65 7.62 -10.22
C VAL A 69 -14.91 8.93 -10.98
N VAL A 70 -15.63 9.88 -10.39
CA VAL A 70 -15.98 11.17 -11.02
C VAL A 70 -14.74 12.03 -11.30
N LYS A 71 -13.73 11.98 -10.43
CA LYS A 71 -12.51 12.83 -10.49
C LYS A 71 -11.38 12.25 -11.33
N ARG A 72 -11.50 11.01 -11.80
CA ARG A 72 -10.42 10.32 -12.55
C ARG A 72 -10.24 10.91 -13.94
N SER A 73 -8.97 11.03 -14.37
CA SER A 73 -8.63 11.31 -15.77
C SER A 73 -9.02 10.13 -16.68
N LEU A 74 -9.11 10.37 -17.98
CA LEU A 74 -9.45 9.32 -18.97
C LEU A 74 -8.49 8.13 -18.92
N TYR A 75 -7.20 8.38 -18.76
CA TYR A 75 -6.19 7.32 -18.65
C TYR A 75 -6.39 6.46 -17.38
N VAL A 76 -6.57 7.12 -16.23
CA VAL A 76 -6.81 6.42 -14.97
C VAL A 76 -8.11 5.61 -15.02
N GLU A 77 -9.16 6.15 -15.67
CA GLU A 77 -10.43 5.44 -15.85
C GLU A 77 -10.25 4.19 -16.72
N ALA A 78 -9.53 4.30 -17.84
CA ALA A 78 -9.23 3.16 -18.70
C ALA A 78 -8.50 2.03 -17.93
N VAL A 79 -7.47 2.38 -17.16
CA VAL A 79 -6.72 1.42 -16.34
C VAL A 79 -7.60 0.78 -15.26
N GLN A 80 -8.47 1.56 -14.61
CA GLN A 80 -9.36 1.03 -13.57
C GLN A 80 -10.47 0.15 -14.14
N THR A 81 -11.01 0.51 -15.31
CA THR A 81 -12.01 -0.32 -16.03
C THR A 81 -11.38 -1.64 -16.47
N PHE A 82 -10.15 -1.62 -17.00
CA PHE A 82 -9.41 -2.83 -17.33
C PHE A 82 -9.21 -3.73 -16.11
N LYS A 83 -8.72 -3.18 -15.00
CA LYS A 83 -8.54 -3.94 -13.74
C LYS A 83 -9.84 -4.54 -13.23
N HIS A 84 -10.91 -3.77 -13.27
CA HIS A 84 -12.24 -4.21 -12.86
C HIS A 84 -12.72 -5.38 -13.71
N ALA A 85 -12.75 -5.20 -15.04
CA ALA A 85 -13.16 -6.24 -15.99
C ALA A 85 -12.30 -7.52 -15.84
N PHE A 86 -10.99 -7.36 -15.67
CA PHE A 86 -10.07 -8.49 -15.45
C PHE A 86 -10.39 -9.27 -14.17
N LEU A 87 -10.68 -8.58 -13.06
CA LEU A 87 -11.04 -9.23 -11.80
C LEU A 87 -12.39 -9.95 -11.88
N VAL A 88 -13.38 -9.34 -12.53
CA VAL A 88 -14.68 -10.01 -12.80
C VAL A 88 -14.48 -11.26 -13.60
N PHE A 89 -13.70 -11.19 -14.67
CA PHE A 89 -13.39 -12.34 -15.53
C PHE A 89 -12.62 -13.43 -14.76
N ALA A 90 -11.64 -13.07 -13.95
CA ALA A 90 -10.90 -14.02 -13.11
C ALA A 90 -11.82 -14.73 -12.10
N LEU A 91 -12.75 -14.02 -11.45
CA LEU A 91 -13.72 -14.60 -10.53
C LEU A 91 -14.65 -15.59 -11.25
N ILE A 92 -15.10 -15.30 -12.47
CA ILE A 92 -15.93 -16.20 -13.24
C ILE A 92 -15.16 -17.46 -13.64
N ILE A 93 -13.90 -17.36 -14.02
CA ILE A 93 -13.05 -18.53 -14.31
C ILE A 93 -12.90 -19.40 -13.05
N ILE A 94 -12.61 -18.79 -11.90
CA ILE A 94 -12.50 -19.51 -10.62
C ILE A 94 -13.82 -20.19 -10.28
N TYR A 95 -14.94 -19.48 -10.44
CA TYR A 95 -16.28 -20.02 -10.19
C TYR A 95 -16.59 -21.22 -11.08
N THR A 96 -16.38 -21.11 -12.40
CA THR A 96 -16.66 -22.20 -13.36
C THR A 96 -15.75 -23.40 -13.13
N PHE A 97 -14.51 -23.18 -12.70
CA PHE A 97 -13.58 -24.24 -12.32
C PHE A 97 -14.02 -24.93 -11.02
N ALA A 98 -14.35 -24.16 -9.97
CA ALA A 98 -14.75 -24.71 -8.67
C ALA A 98 -16.08 -25.50 -8.72
N THR A 99 -17.01 -25.06 -9.58
CA THR A 99 -18.31 -25.73 -9.76
C THR A 99 -18.27 -26.85 -10.81
N GLN A 100 -17.13 -27.08 -11.46
CA GLN A 100 -16.96 -28.04 -12.57
C GLN A 100 -17.95 -27.81 -13.72
N THR A 101 -18.41 -26.57 -13.91
CA THR A 101 -19.36 -26.20 -14.96
C THR A 101 -18.68 -25.66 -16.22
N GLY A 102 -17.36 -25.69 -16.28
CA GLY A 102 -16.55 -25.11 -17.37
C GLY A 102 -16.91 -25.66 -18.75
N ASP A 103 -17.29 -26.94 -18.86
CA ASP A 103 -17.66 -27.57 -20.12
C ASP A 103 -19.05 -27.11 -20.64
N ASN A 104 -19.87 -26.55 -19.77
CA ASN A 104 -21.20 -26.09 -20.13
C ASN A 104 -21.19 -24.66 -20.74
N TYR A 105 -20.05 -23.95 -20.67
CA TYR A 105 -19.95 -22.58 -21.17
C TYR A 105 -18.92 -22.47 -22.30
N SER A 106 -19.30 -21.78 -23.36
CA SER A 106 -18.36 -21.46 -24.44
C SER A 106 -17.27 -20.51 -23.97
N ARG A 107 -16.02 -20.93 -24.01
CA ARG A 107 -14.85 -20.10 -23.68
C ARG A 107 -14.79 -18.84 -24.54
N ILE A 108 -15.21 -18.94 -25.80
CA ILE A 108 -15.25 -17.80 -26.73
C ILE A 108 -16.22 -16.75 -26.22
N ILE A 109 -17.40 -17.13 -25.70
CA ILE A 109 -18.36 -16.17 -25.12
C ILE A 109 -17.76 -15.44 -23.94
N LEU A 110 -17.04 -16.13 -23.05
CA LEU A 110 -16.40 -15.50 -21.89
C LEU A 110 -15.33 -14.48 -22.33
N PHE A 111 -14.49 -14.81 -23.30
CA PHE A 111 -13.46 -13.88 -23.81
C PHE A 111 -14.07 -12.69 -24.56
N LEU A 112 -15.11 -12.91 -25.37
CA LEU A 112 -15.82 -11.83 -26.03
C LEU A 112 -16.53 -10.90 -25.03
N CYS A 113 -17.18 -11.51 -24.00
CA CYS A 113 -17.80 -10.76 -22.91
C CYS A 113 -16.78 -9.87 -22.18
N PHE A 114 -15.60 -10.41 -21.86
CA PHE A 114 -14.51 -9.63 -21.25
C PHE A 114 -14.09 -8.45 -22.13
N GLY A 115 -13.85 -8.69 -23.41
CA GLY A 115 -13.44 -7.63 -24.35
C GLY A 115 -14.51 -6.56 -24.52
N PHE A 116 -15.77 -6.94 -24.70
CA PHE A 116 -16.89 -6.00 -24.81
C PHE A 116 -17.15 -5.24 -23.50
N HIS A 117 -17.08 -5.92 -22.34
CA HIS A 117 -17.26 -5.25 -21.07
C HIS A 117 -16.17 -4.20 -20.79
N MET A 118 -14.93 -4.47 -21.22
CA MET A 118 -13.85 -3.49 -21.15
C MET A 118 -14.17 -2.21 -21.95
N VAL A 119 -14.67 -2.37 -23.16
CA VAL A 119 -15.04 -1.24 -24.03
C VAL A 119 -16.30 -0.54 -23.54
N PHE A 120 -17.37 -1.31 -23.29
CA PHE A 120 -18.66 -0.73 -22.87
C PHE A 120 -18.56 -0.11 -21.49
N GLY A 121 -17.90 -0.75 -20.52
CA GLY A 121 -17.69 -0.20 -19.19
C GLY A 121 -16.93 1.13 -19.22
N PHE A 122 -15.90 1.23 -20.05
CA PHE A 122 -15.18 2.50 -20.23
C PHE A 122 -16.08 3.57 -20.85
N LEU A 123 -16.76 3.28 -21.95
CA LEU A 123 -17.63 4.23 -22.64
C LEU A 123 -18.81 4.68 -21.79
N THR A 124 -19.51 3.74 -21.15
CA THR A 124 -20.66 4.04 -20.31
C THR A 124 -20.30 4.87 -19.09
N ARG A 125 -19.16 4.60 -18.43
CA ARG A 125 -18.67 5.43 -17.33
C ARG A 125 -18.34 6.85 -17.76
N ILE A 126 -17.73 7.05 -18.93
CA ILE A 126 -17.46 8.39 -19.47
C ILE A 126 -18.76 9.10 -19.81
N LEU A 127 -19.67 8.44 -20.52
CA LEU A 127 -20.98 9.03 -20.87
C LEU A 127 -21.76 9.42 -19.62
N TRP A 128 -21.75 8.56 -18.59
CA TRP A 128 -22.42 8.84 -17.33
C TRP A 128 -21.81 10.03 -16.59
N LYS A 129 -20.48 10.17 -16.56
CA LYS A 129 -19.79 11.37 -16.04
C LYS A 129 -20.23 12.65 -16.76
N ILE A 130 -20.29 12.62 -18.07
CA ILE A 130 -20.74 13.78 -18.87
C ILE A 130 -22.20 14.11 -18.56
N LEU A 131 -23.05 13.09 -18.43
CA LEU A 131 -24.48 13.26 -18.17
C LEU A 131 -24.71 13.85 -16.78
N ILE A 132 -24.08 13.31 -15.73
CA ILE A 132 -24.15 13.87 -14.37
C ILE A 132 -23.72 15.33 -14.37
N ARG A 133 -22.57 15.64 -14.98
CA ARG A 133 -22.05 17.01 -15.05
C ARG A 133 -23.02 17.97 -15.72
N ASN A 134 -23.67 17.53 -16.80
CA ASN A 134 -24.64 18.37 -17.53
C ASN A 134 -25.93 18.56 -16.72
N VAL A 135 -26.37 17.54 -15.99
CA VAL A 135 -27.55 17.60 -15.10
C VAL A 135 -27.27 18.53 -13.93
N ASP A 136 -26.13 18.36 -13.24
CA ASP A 136 -25.75 19.21 -12.10
C ASP A 136 -25.58 20.68 -12.53
N MET A 137 -25.04 20.94 -13.73
CA MET A 137 -24.95 22.29 -14.26
C MET A 137 -26.34 22.91 -14.58
N ARG A 138 -27.31 22.11 -15.03
CA ARG A 138 -28.65 22.59 -15.37
C ARG A 138 -29.53 22.78 -14.14
N LEU A 139 -29.37 21.96 -13.11
CA LEU A 139 -30.21 22.00 -11.92
C LEU A 139 -29.72 23.02 -10.89
N GLY A 140 -28.56 23.67 -11.10
CA GLY A 140 -28.00 24.63 -10.16
C GLY A 140 -27.64 23.99 -8.79
N ALA A 141 -27.54 22.66 -8.74
CA ALA A 141 -27.42 21.87 -7.51
C ALA A 141 -25.99 21.90 -6.91
N ARG A 142 -25.17 22.90 -7.27
CA ARG A 142 -23.87 23.07 -6.62
C ARG A 142 -24.07 23.64 -5.23
N ARG A 143 -23.49 22.99 -4.23
CA ARG A 143 -23.49 23.50 -2.87
C ARG A 143 -22.81 24.87 -2.82
N SER A 144 -23.43 25.81 -2.14
CA SER A 144 -22.87 27.11 -1.88
C SER A 144 -21.83 27.00 -0.76
N VAL A 145 -20.61 27.43 -1.02
CA VAL A 145 -19.51 27.39 -0.05
C VAL A 145 -19.01 28.81 0.22
N LEU A 146 -19.02 29.19 1.47
CA LEU A 146 -18.35 30.38 1.98
C LEU A 146 -16.93 30.00 2.38
N VAL A 147 -15.92 30.78 1.98
CA VAL A 147 -14.51 30.46 2.23
C VAL A 147 -13.92 31.48 3.20
N VAL A 148 -13.43 31.03 4.33
CA VAL A 148 -12.73 31.84 5.35
C VAL A 148 -11.23 31.60 5.19
N VAL A 149 -10.46 32.67 4.90
CA VAL A 149 -9.02 32.58 4.63
C VAL A 149 -8.25 33.72 5.28
N THR A 150 -6.95 33.47 5.50
CA THR A 150 -6.00 34.55 5.79
C THR A 150 -5.46 35.15 4.49
N LEU A 151 -5.00 36.39 4.50
CA LEU A 151 -4.38 37.00 3.32
C LEU A 151 -3.17 36.22 2.82
N ALA A 152 -2.41 35.59 3.73
CA ALA A 152 -1.23 34.82 3.39
C ALA A 152 -1.52 33.56 2.58
N THR A 153 -2.69 32.94 2.74
CA THR A 153 -3.05 31.66 2.11
C THR A 153 -4.14 31.78 1.05
N ALA A 154 -4.79 32.94 0.95
CA ALA A 154 -5.96 33.17 0.13
C ALA A 154 -5.75 32.80 -1.34
N GLU A 155 -4.65 33.26 -1.97
CA GLU A 155 -4.36 33.00 -3.38
C GLU A 155 -4.29 31.49 -3.68
N ASP A 156 -3.50 30.76 -2.89
CA ASP A 156 -3.30 29.32 -3.08
C ASP A 156 -4.59 28.53 -2.84
N ILE A 157 -5.32 28.84 -1.78
CA ILE A 157 -6.57 28.17 -1.42
C ILE A 157 -7.67 28.44 -2.46
N LEU A 158 -7.91 29.70 -2.82
CA LEU A 158 -8.94 30.05 -3.79
C LEU A 158 -8.63 29.48 -5.17
N LYS A 159 -7.37 29.48 -5.59
CA LYS A 159 -6.93 28.87 -6.84
C LYS A 159 -7.10 27.36 -6.83
N ARG A 160 -6.82 26.67 -5.73
CA ARG A 160 -7.04 25.23 -5.59
C ARG A 160 -8.52 24.88 -5.60
N LEU A 161 -9.34 25.59 -4.83
CA LEU A 161 -10.77 25.34 -4.76
C LEU A 161 -11.47 25.62 -6.10
N SER A 162 -11.10 26.71 -6.80
CA SER A 162 -11.68 27.05 -8.11
C SER A 162 -11.14 26.19 -9.25
N GLY A 163 -9.92 25.68 -9.13
CA GLY A 163 -9.28 24.82 -10.13
C GLY A 163 -9.83 23.39 -10.19
N ASP A 164 -10.61 22.96 -9.22
CA ASP A 164 -11.23 21.62 -9.22
C ASP A 164 -12.41 21.60 -10.21
N LYS A 165 -12.15 21.15 -11.44
CA LYS A 165 -13.15 21.04 -12.52
C LYS A 165 -14.33 20.12 -12.19
N PHE A 166 -14.21 19.30 -11.17
CA PHE A 166 -15.21 18.32 -10.71
C PHE A 166 -15.81 18.68 -9.35
N ALA A 167 -15.61 19.94 -8.90
CA ALA A 167 -16.18 20.41 -7.65
C ALA A 167 -17.71 20.37 -7.70
N ASP A 168 -18.31 19.77 -6.68
CA ASP A 168 -19.75 19.73 -6.44
C ASP A 168 -20.24 20.98 -5.66
N TYR A 169 -19.40 22.02 -5.60
CA TYR A 169 -19.65 23.27 -4.89
C TYR A 169 -19.34 24.50 -5.77
N LYS A 170 -19.92 25.64 -5.34
CA LYS A 170 -19.64 26.97 -5.89
C LYS A 170 -19.21 27.89 -4.74
N ILE A 171 -18.09 28.58 -4.88
CA ILE A 171 -17.68 29.62 -3.94
C ILE A 171 -18.61 30.81 -4.16
N ILE A 172 -19.35 31.20 -3.12
CA ILE A 172 -20.31 32.31 -3.17
C ILE A 172 -19.71 33.59 -2.61
N GLY A 173 -18.69 33.49 -1.77
CA GLY A 173 -18.01 34.62 -1.16
C GLY A 173 -16.82 34.20 -0.33
N VAL A 174 -16.04 35.20 0.04
CA VAL A 174 -14.84 35.04 0.86
C VAL A 174 -14.99 35.90 2.12
N VAL A 175 -14.55 35.38 3.25
CA VAL A 175 -14.37 36.08 4.52
C VAL A 175 -12.86 36.15 4.78
N VAL A 176 -12.33 37.31 4.99
CA VAL A 176 -10.91 37.50 5.29
C VAL A 176 -10.73 37.61 6.80
N VAL A 177 -9.74 36.91 7.35
CA VAL A 177 -9.49 36.86 8.80
C VAL A 177 -8.91 38.17 9.29
N GLU A 178 -8.01 38.77 8.49
CA GLU A 178 -7.41 40.08 8.75
C GLU A 178 -8.34 41.21 8.24
N PRO A 179 -8.24 42.42 8.80
CA PRO A 179 -8.96 43.59 8.26
C PRO A 179 -8.65 43.79 6.78
N TYR A 180 -9.71 43.84 5.96
CA TYR A 180 -9.59 43.97 4.51
C TYR A 180 -10.70 44.86 3.96
N GLU A 181 -10.32 45.90 3.17
CA GLU A 181 -11.24 46.97 2.75
C GLU A 181 -11.72 46.84 1.30
N GLU A 182 -11.12 45.97 0.48
CA GLU A 182 -11.52 45.79 -0.92
C GLU A 182 -12.74 44.86 -1.04
N GLU A 183 -13.60 45.14 -2.03
CA GLU A 183 -14.83 44.37 -2.28
C GLU A 183 -14.58 42.96 -2.88
N SER A 184 -13.36 42.69 -3.36
CA SER A 184 -13.02 41.43 -3.97
C SER A 184 -11.59 40.97 -3.66
N LEU A 185 -11.40 39.65 -3.52
CA LEU A 185 -10.10 39.02 -3.30
C LEU A 185 -9.88 37.91 -4.36
N PHE A 186 -8.86 38.08 -5.21
CA PHE A 186 -8.53 37.15 -6.32
C PHE A 186 -9.74 36.78 -7.22
N GLY A 187 -10.63 37.74 -7.48
CA GLY A 187 -11.82 37.56 -8.34
C GLY A 187 -13.04 36.96 -7.62
N PHE A 188 -12.99 36.80 -6.31
CA PHE A 188 -14.15 36.38 -5.49
C PHE A 188 -14.60 37.54 -4.62
N PRO A 189 -15.95 37.76 -4.45
CA PRO A 189 -16.47 38.84 -3.63
C PRO A 189 -16.11 38.59 -2.14
N VAL A 190 -15.63 39.61 -1.49
CA VAL A 190 -15.51 39.66 -0.03
C VAL A 190 -16.86 40.07 0.53
N VAL A 191 -17.54 39.16 1.22
CA VAL A 191 -18.97 39.32 1.58
C VAL A 191 -19.19 39.67 3.05
N ALA A 192 -18.20 39.42 3.87
CA ALA A 192 -18.25 39.67 5.31
C ALA A 192 -16.82 39.66 5.91
N ASP A 193 -16.69 40.19 7.10
CA ASP A 193 -15.56 39.91 8.00
C ASP A 193 -15.92 38.85 9.04
N LEU A 194 -15.00 38.46 9.93
CA LEU A 194 -15.27 37.43 10.94
C LEU A 194 -16.40 37.77 11.90
N ASP A 195 -16.63 39.07 12.16
CA ASP A 195 -17.65 39.52 13.11
C ASP A 195 -19.06 39.50 12.51
N THR A 196 -19.15 39.66 11.18
CA THR A 196 -20.42 39.68 10.42
C THR A 196 -20.69 38.41 9.60
N ALA A 197 -19.75 37.50 9.58
CA ALA A 197 -19.86 36.25 8.80
C ALA A 197 -21.07 35.38 9.22
N ALA A 198 -21.36 35.29 10.50
CA ALA A 198 -22.53 34.54 11.02
C ALA A 198 -23.85 35.16 10.53
N ASP A 199 -23.96 36.51 10.55
CA ASP A 199 -25.13 37.22 10.04
C ASP A 199 -25.30 37.04 8.52
N TYR A 200 -24.20 37.02 7.77
CA TYR A 200 -24.24 36.73 6.34
C TYR A 200 -24.76 35.31 6.07
N ILE A 201 -24.28 34.28 6.83
CA ILE A 201 -24.70 32.89 6.68
C ILE A 201 -26.19 32.73 6.97
N VAL A 202 -26.75 33.50 7.89
CA VAL A 202 -28.21 33.49 8.21
C VAL A 202 -29.04 34.11 7.08
N ARG A 203 -28.53 35.20 6.45
CA ARG A 203 -29.29 35.93 5.42
C ARG A 203 -29.21 35.29 4.04
N GLU A 204 -28.04 34.75 3.72
CA GLU A 204 -27.77 34.13 2.42
C GLU A 204 -27.71 32.61 2.59
N TRP A 205 -28.14 31.88 1.54
CA TRP A 205 -28.13 30.41 1.60
C TRP A 205 -26.71 29.88 1.43
N VAL A 206 -26.09 29.44 2.55
CA VAL A 206 -24.77 28.84 2.62
C VAL A 206 -24.91 27.36 3.00
N ASP A 207 -24.51 26.45 2.11
CA ASP A 207 -24.56 25.00 2.39
C ASP A 207 -23.41 24.50 3.25
N SER A 208 -22.25 25.17 3.19
CA SER A 208 -21.10 24.83 4.06
C SER A 208 -20.06 25.97 4.08
N VAL A 209 -19.24 25.97 5.10
CA VAL A 209 -18.14 26.91 5.28
C VAL A 209 -16.81 26.19 5.21
N TYR A 210 -15.88 26.66 4.37
CA TYR A 210 -14.51 26.18 4.30
C TYR A 210 -13.59 27.15 5.05
N ILE A 211 -12.81 26.65 6.00
CA ILE A 211 -11.99 27.48 6.89
C ILE A 211 -10.52 27.12 6.73
N ASP A 212 -9.71 28.10 6.31
CA ASP A 212 -8.25 28.05 6.28
C ASP A 212 -7.70 29.21 7.11
N ALA A 213 -7.81 29.06 8.41
CA ALA A 213 -7.39 30.05 9.39
C ALA A 213 -6.84 29.36 10.66
N PRO A 214 -5.97 30.04 11.44
CA PRO A 214 -5.43 29.45 12.68
C PRO A 214 -6.53 29.21 13.71
N LEU A 215 -6.56 28.01 14.31
CA LEU A 215 -7.52 27.66 15.39
C LEU A 215 -7.23 28.35 16.74
N ASN A 216 -6.15 29.10 16.87
CA ASN A 216 -5.90 29.94 18.05
C ASN A 216 -6.61 31.30 17.98
N ASN A 217 -7.34 31.58 16.90
CA ASN A 217 -8.16 32.79 16.78
C ASN A 217 -9.55 32.49 17.36
N GLU A 218 -9.90 33.15 18.45
CA GLU A 218 -11.18 33.00 19.17
C GLU A 218 -12.39 33.30 18.28
N LYS A 219 -12.29 34.29 17.36
CA LYS A 219 -13.38 34.62 16.43
C LYS A 219 -13.64 33.50 15.40
N VAL A 220 -12.58 32.81 14.97
CA VAL A 220 -12.71 31.65 14.06
C VAL A 220 -13.40 30.49 14.77
N LEU A 221 -13.05 30.25 16.04
CA LEU A 221 -13.72 29.21 16.85
C LEU A 221 -15.19 29.56 17.10
N SER A 222 -15.47 30.84 17.46
CA SER A 222 -16.84 31.32 17.63
C SER A 222 -17.67 31.11 16.35
N LEU A 223 -17.13 31.47 15.17
CA LEU A 223 -17.82 31.25 13.90
C LEU A 223 -18.09 29.76 13.63
N MET A 224 -17.16 28.86 14.00
CA MET A 224 -17.39 27.42 13.87
C MET A 224 -18.52 26.92 14.77
N ASP A 225 -18.59 27.41 15.99
CA ASP A 225 -19.67 27.10 16.95
C ASP A 225 -21.01 27.65 16.46
N ASP A 226 -21.06 28.89 15.96
CA ASP A 226 -22.25 29.49 15.36
C ASP A 226 -22.74 28.68 14.14
N CYS A 227 -21.83 28.27 13.26
CA CYS A 227 -22.15 27.38 12.14
C CYS A 227 -22.74 26.04 12.63
N ALA A 228 -22.19 25.46 13.69
CA ALA A 228 -22.69 24.21 14.26
C ALA A 228 -24.11 24.38 14.81
N VAL A 229 -24.40 25.49 15.50
CA VAL A 229 -25.77 25.84 15.98
C VAL A 229 -26.73 26.02 14.81
N MET A 230 -26.30 26.67 13.73
CA MET A 230 -27.07 26.84 12.48
C MET A 230 -27.20 25.56 11.65
N ALA A 231 -26.58 24.45 12.08
CA ALA A 231 -26.46 23.19 11.33
C ALA A 231 -25.78 23.35 9.95
N VAL A 232 -24.91 24.35 9.79
CA VAL A 232 -24.08 24.57 8.61
C VAL A 232 -22.75 23.85 8.81
N PRO A 233 -22.41 22.85 7.97
CA PRO A 233 -21.18 22.11 8.12
C PRO A 233 -19.94 22.99 7.90
N THR A 234 -18.95 22.86 8.75
CA THR A 234 -17.65 23.51 8.60
C THR A 234 -16.59 22.51 8.15
N HIS A 235 -15.79 22.88 7.16
CA HIS A 235 -14.65 22.13 6.65
C HIS A 235 -13.37 22.85 7.02
N TYR A 236 -12.69 22.39 8.07
CA TYR A 236 -11.43 23.00 8.50
C TYR A 236 -10.27 22.42 7.69
N HIS A 237 -9.52 23.29 7.01
CA HIS A 237 -8.30 22.92 6.32
C HIS A 237 -7.17 22.70 7.34
N VAL A 238 -6.67 21.46 7.36
CA VAL A 238 -5.47 21.14 8.11
C VAL A 238 -4.25 21.43 7.22
N PRO A 239 -3.46 22.47 7.50
CA PRO A 239 -2.33 22.84 6.67
C PRO A 239 -1.40 21.66 6.45
N ASN A 240 -0.95 21.49 5.22
CA ASN A 240 0.00 20.46 4.90
C ASN A 240 1.39 20.86 5.43
N MET A 241 1.60 20.75 6.73
CA MET A 241 2.92 20.97 7.36
C MET A 241 3.93 19.89 6.96
N SER A 242 3.70 19.19 5.86
CA SER A 242 4.51 18.04 5.46
C SER A 242 5.79 18.47 4.79
N ARG A 243 6.89 18.21 5.43
CA ARG A 243 8.07 17.71 4.70
C ARG A 243 7.62 16.45 3.94
N SER A 244 7.99 16.33 2.66
CA SER A 244 7.54 15.22 1.78
C SER A 244 7.68 13.85 2.47
N GLY A 245 6.66 13.02 2.38
CA GLY A 245 6.69 11.63 2.82
C GLY A 245 5.92 11.28 4.09
N VAL A 246 5.30 12.25 4.79
CA VAL A 246 4.50 11.97 6.00
C VAL A 246 3.01 11.91 5.65
N LYS A 247 2.36 10.81 5.95
CA LYS A 247 0.90 10.65 5.84
C LYS A 247 0.22 11.03 7.14
N ARG A 248 -0.91 11.71 7.03
CA ARG A 248 -1.74 12.11 8.18
C ARG A 248 -3.14 11.56 8.06
N PHE A 249 -3.68 11.12 9.17
CA PHE A 249 -5.04 10.64 9.27
C PHE A 249 -5.61 10.93 10.66
N SER A 250 -6.92 11.11 10.74
CA SER A 250 -7.58 11.29 12.02
C SER A 250 -7.98 9.95 12.62
N GLU A 251 -7.70 9.75 13.91
CA GLU A 251 -8.11 8.58 14.68
C GLU A 251 -8.63 8.96 16.06
N LYS A 252 -9.23 8.00 16.76
CA LYS A 252 -9.66 8.21 18.15
C LYS A 252 -8.65 7.60 19.10
N MET A 253 -8.18 8.41 20.06
CA MET A 253 -7.30 7.98 21.13
C MET A 253 -7.85 8.47 22.48
N GLY A 254 -8.13 7.55 23.39
CA GLY A 254 -8.71 7.91 24.70
C GLY A 254 -10.06 8.65 24.61
N GLY A 255 -10.87 8.41 23.56
CA GLY A 255 -12.14 9.10 23.34
C GLY A 255 -12.02 10.44 22.60
N THR A 256 -10.82 11.00 22.46
CA THR A 256 -10.54 12.25 21.72
C THR A 256 -10.14 11.95 20.26
N THR A 257 -10.48 12.87 19.34
CA THR A 257 -10.02 12.81 17.96
C THR A 257 -8.63 13.42 17.87
N VAL A 258 -7.66 12.65 17.37
CA VAL A 258 -6.27 13.08 17.19
C VAL A 258 -5.87 13.00 15.73
N LEU A 259 -4.97 13.89 15.32
CA LEU A 259 -4.33 13.85 14.01
C LEU A 259 -3.02 13.09 14.13
N THR A 260 -2.99 11.86 13.64
CA THR A 260 -1.80 11.03 13.66
C THR A 260 -0.96 11.23 12.40
N SER A 261 0.33 11.46 12.60
CA SER A 261 1.33 11.62 11.54
C SER A 261 2.23 10.39 11.48
N SER A 262 2.35 9.76 10.32
CA SER A 262 3.20 8.58 10.12
C SER A 262 3.81 8.58 8.71
N ILE A 263 4.97 7.94 8.56
CA ILE A 263 5.60 7.74 7.24
C ILE A 263 4.67 6.94 6.32
N ASN A 264 4.04 5.91 6.87
CA ASN A 264 3.01 5.12 6.18
C ASN A 264 2.10 4.43 7.21
N TYR A 265 0.95 3.95 6.75
CA TYR A 265 0.04 3.15 7.57
C TYR A 265 -0.57 2.04 6.72
N ALA A 266 -0.88 0.91 7.37
CA ALA A 266 -1.64 -0.17 6.78
C ALA A 266 -3.08 -0.12 7.28
N THR A 267 -4.04 -0.32 6.37
CA THR A 267 -5.43 -0.53 6.81
C THR A 267 -5.54 -1.87 7.54
N PRO A 268 -6.54 -2.06 8.43
CA PRO A 268 -6.75 -3.34 9.11
C PRO A 268 -6.85 -4.53 8.15
N LEU A 269 -7.51 -4.35 7.01
CA LEU A 269 -7.63 -5.37 5.97
C LEU A 269 -6.27 -5.69 5.34
N GLN A 270 -5.48 -4.67 5.00
CA GLN A 270 -4.13 -4.88 4.45
C GLN A 270 -3.21 -5.60 5.44
N ALA A 271 -3.28 -5.24 6.72
CA ALA A 271 -2.51 -5.90 7.79
C ALA A 271 -2.94 -7.36 7.96
N PHE A 272 -4.25 -7.64 7.90
CA PHE A 272 -4.80 -8.99 7.95
C PHE A 272 -4.34 -9.84 6.75
N VAL A 273 -4.50 -9.33 5.52
CA VAL A 273 -4.08 -10.03 4.30
C VAL A 273 -2.58 -10.30 4.33
N LYS A 274 -1.76 -9.30 4.72
CA LYS A 274 -0.32 -9.50 4.89
C LYS A 274 -0.02 -10.62 5.87
N ARG A 275 -0.72 -10.68 7.02
CA ARG A 275 -0.52 -11.72 8.02
C ARG A 275 -0.89 -13.12 7.51
N VAL A 276 -1.98 -13.24 6.74
CA VAL A 276 -2.38 -14.52 6.10
C VAL A 276 -1.30 -14.99 5.11
N LEU A 277 -0.78 -14.07 4.28
CA LEU A 277 0.32 -14.38 3.35
C LEU A 277 1.61 -14.78 4.09
N ASP A 278 1.93 -14.09 5.19
CA ASP A 278 3.07 -14.44 6.04
C ASP A 278 2.93 -15.82 6.68
N ILE A 279 1.73 -16.18 7.16
CA ILE A 279 1.48 -17.52 7.74
C ILE A 279 1.64 -18.59 6.65
N PHE A 280 1.09 -18.38 5.46
CA PHE A 280 1.24 -19.33 4.36
C PHE A 280 2.70 -19.51 3.95
N ALA A 281 3.43 -18.41 3.72
CA ALA A 281 4.85 -18.44 3.39
C ALA A 281 5.68 -19.03 4.54
N GLY A 282 5.34 -18.70 5.80
CA GLY A 282 5.96 -19.24 6.99
C GLY A 282 5.80 -20.75 7.10
N LEU A 283 4.61 -21.28 6.81
CA LEU A 283 4.35 -22.73 6.83
C LEU A 283 5.17 -23.45 5.76
N VAL A 284 5.07 -23.00 4.50
CA VAL A 284 5.82 -23.58 3.39
C VAL A 284 7.33 -23.51 3.63
N GLY A 285 7.83 -22.34 4.04
CA GLY A 285 9.25 -22.12 4.32
C GLY A 285 9.75 -22.94 5.51
N SER A 286 8.92 -23.14 6.55
CA SER A 286 9.25 -23.99 7.69
C SER A 286 9.38 -25.48 7.32
N ILE A 287 8.47 -25.98 6.46
CA ILE A 287 8.57 -27.34 5.95
C ILE A 287 9.86 -27.49 5.13
N MET A 288 10.15 -26.53 4.25
CA MET A 288 11.41 -26.54 3.48
C MET A 288 12.65 -26.48 4.40
N ALA A 289 12.61 -25.67 5.47
CA ALA A 289 13.69 -25.60 6.45
C ALA A 289 13.96 -26.96 7.09
N LEU A 290 12.91 -27.71 7.48
CA LEU A 290 13.03 -29.06 8.06
C LEU A 290 13.66 -30.04 7.05
N LEU A 291 13.23 -30.02 5.78
CA LEU A 291 13.79 -30.87 4.72
C LEU A 291 15.27 -30.56 4.46
N ILE A 292 15.62 -29.27 4.37
CA ILE A 292 17.01 -28.82 4.19
C ILE A 292 17.86 -29.26 5.38
N MET A 293 17.38 -29.07 6.62
CA MET A 293 18.10 -29.51 7.82
C MET A 293 18.29 -31.03 7.90
N ALA A 294 17.32 -31.81 7.42
CA ALA A 294 17.45 -33.28 7.39
C ALA A 294 18.55 -33.73 6.41
N ILE A 295 18.76 -33.01 5.28
CA ILE A 295 19.78 -33.34 4.29
C ILE A 295 21.15 -32.76 4.68
N VAL A 296 21.21 -31.48 5.01
CA VAL A 296 22.45 -30.73 5.21
C VAL A 296 22.99 -30.94 6.64
N GLY A 297 22.11 -31.15 7.61
CA GLY A 297 22.46 -31.30 9.02
C GLY A 297 23.47 -32.41 9.32
N PRO A 298 23.32 -33.64 8.80
CA PRO A 298 24.32 -34.70 8.96
C PRO A 298 25.69 -34.32 8.40
N ILE A 299 25.73 -33.63 7.26
CA ILE A 299 26.97 -33.19 6.62
C ILE A 299 27.70 -32.17 7.49
N ILE A 300 26.94 -31.17 8.03
CA ILE A 300 27.49 -30.17 8.95
C ILE A 300 28.05 -30.85 10.20
N LYS A 301 27.31 -31.77 10.83
CA LYS A 301 27.77 -32.48 12.04
C LYS A 301 29.03 -33.26 11.79
N LYS A 302 29.21 -33.86 10.60
CA LYS A 302 30.42 -34.61 10.24
C LYS A 302 31.64 -33.70 10.08
N GLN A 303 31.48 -32.49 9.55
CA GLN A 303 32.58 -31.55 9.32
C GLN A 303 32.87 -30.65 10.54
N SER A 304 31.86 -30.36 11.34
CA SER A 304 31.98 -29.53 12.54
C SER A 304 31.01 -30.02 13.61
N PRO A 305 31.49 -30.73 14.65
CA PRO A 305 30.66 -31.19 15.76
C PRO A 305 29.89 -30.05 16.43
N GLY A 306 28.63 -30.30 16.84
CA GLY A 306 27.78 -29.32 17.53
C GLY A 306 26.36 -29.20 16.94
N PRO A 307 25.58 -28.21 17.37
CA PRO A 307 24.20 -28.03 16.95
C PRO A 307 24.09 -27.63 15.45
N ILE A 308 23.04 -28.10 14.78
CA ILE A 308 22.77 -27.78 13.38
C ILE A 308 22.21 -26.34 13.24
N LEU A 309 21.40 -25.93 14.23
CA LEU A 309 20.81 -24.59 14.26
C LEU A 309 21.71 -23.65 15.06
N PHE A 310 21.93 -22.49 14.51
CA PHE A 310 22.50 -21.32 15.16
C PHE A 310 21.39 -20.34 15.47
N SER A 311 21.39 -19.76 16.67
CA SER A 311 20.45 -18.72 17.05
C SER A 311 21.21 -17.46 17.47
N GLN A 312 20.74 -16.30 17.00
CA GLN A 312 21.30 -15.00 17.36
C GLN A 312 20.20 -14.06 17.78
N GLU A 313 20.43 -13.33 18.85
CA GLU A 313 19.51 -12.30 19.29
C GLU A 313 19.57 -11.10 18.34
N ARG A 314 18.41 -10.63 17.91
CA ARG A 314 18.22 -9.54 16.98
C ARG A 314 17.17 -8.57 17.49
N VAL A 315 17.23 -7.33 16.99
CA VAL A 315 16.24 -6.31 17.29
C VAL A 315 15.18 -6.29 16.20
N GLY A 316 13.93 -6.45 16.61
CA GLY A 316 12.75 -6.46 15.76
C GLY A 316 11.93 -5.18 15.83
N GLN A 317 10.64 -5.28 15.46
CA GLN A 317 9.72 -4.15 15.42
C GLN A 317 9.62 -3.47 16.80
N ASN A 318 9.67 -2.14 16.79
CA ASN A 318 9.60 -1.30 18.00
C ASN A 318 10.68 -1.59 19.03
N GLY A 319 11.84 -2.09 18.60
CA GLY A 319 12.96 -2.40 19.48
C GLY A 319 12.83 -3.70 20.27
N LYS A 320 11.83 -4.54 20.01
CA LYS A 320 11.64 -5.81 20.71
C LYS A 320 12.71 -6.82 20.28
N HIS A 321 13.35 -7.44 21.23
CA HIS A 321 14.36 -8.46 20.99
C HIS A 321 13.71 -9.81 20.65
N PHE A 322 14.33 -10.56 19.73
CA PHE A 322 13.90 -11.91 19.39
C PHE A 322 15.08 -12.78 18.95
N LYS A 323 14.94 -14.10 19.08
CA LYS A 323 15.94 -15.07 18.61
C LYS A 323 15.67 -15.38 17.15
N MET A 324 16.63 -15.06 16.28
CA MET A 324 16.62 -15.39 14.86
C MET A 324 17.39 -16.70 14.64
N TYR A 325 16.79 -17.62 13.90
CA TYR A 325 17.38 -18.94 13.64
C TYR A 325 17.98 -19.01 12.24
N LYS A 326 19.15 -19.67 12.15
CA LYS A 326 19.84 -19.99 10.89
C LYS A 326 20.40 -21.42 10.94
N ILE A 327 20.64 -22.03 9.76
CA ILE A 327 21.47 -23.22 9.71
C ILE A 327 22.91 -22.79 9.98
N ARG A 328 23.61 -23.52 10.84
CA ARG A 328 25.00 -23.22 11.19
C ARG A 328 25.91 -23.42 9.99
N SER A 329 26.44 -22.35 9.45
CA SER A 329 27.39 -22.32 8.34
C SER A 329 28.83 -21.98 8.78
N MET A 330 29.01 -21.59 10.06
CA MET A 330 30.29 -21.18 10.62
C MET A 330 30.68 -22.10 11.78
N ARG A 331 31.97 -22.14 12.10
CA ARG A 331 32.54 -22.85 13.27
C ARG A 331 32.01 -22.24 14.56
N LEU A 332 32.09 -22.97 15.68
CA LEU A 332 31.56 -22.51 16.98
C LEU A 332 32.34 -21.31 17.51
N ASP A 333 33.63 -21.24 17.25
CA ASP A 333 34.59 -20.21 17.66
C ASP A 333 34.62 -18.98 16.72
N ALA A 334 33.71 -18.94 15.74
CA ALA A 334 33.71 -17.93 14.69
C ALA A 334 33.57 -16.48 15.21
N GLU A 335 32.87 -16.27 16.32
CA GLU A 335 32.68 -14.93 16.88
C GLU A 335 33.94 -14.43 17.62
N GLU A 336 34.70 -15.32 18.21
CA GLU A 336 35.99 -15.00 18.86
C GLU A 336 36.99 -14.51 17.81
N HIS A 337 37.10 -15.21 16.66
CA HIS A 337 37.99 -14.83 15.55
C HIS A 337 37.50 -13.63 14.73
N LYS A 338 36.28 -13.16 14.95
CA LYS A 338 35.77 -11.96 14.24
C LYS A 338 36.58 -10.73 14.56
N LYS A 339 37.03 -10.57 15.79
CA LYS A 339 37.82 -9.40 16.21
C LYS A 339 39.17 -9.32 15.46
N GLU A 340 39.83 -10.46 15.28
CA GLU A 340 41.13 -10.57 14.58
C GLU A 340 41.00 -10.25 13.08
N LEU A 341 39.82 -10.50 12.50
CA LEU A 341 39.53 -10.30 11.08
C LEU A 341 38.89 -8.93 10.76
N MET A 342 38.68 -8.07 11.77
CA MET A 342 38.02 -6.76 11.58
C MET A 342 38.79 -5.84 10.62
N GLU A 343 40.13 -5.92 10.58
CA GLU A 343 40.96 -5.12 9.67
C GLU A 343 40.75 -5.49 8.20
N GLN A 344 40.31 -6.72 7.91
CA GLN A 344 40.02 -7.21 6.56
C GLN A 344 38.55 -6.96 6.15
N ASN A 345 37.77 -6.25 6.99
CA ASN A 345 36.37 -5.97 6.68
C ASN A 345 36.23 -5.04 5.48
N ARG A 346 35.45 -5.45 4.48
CA ARG A 346 35.13 -4.64 3.30
C ARG A 346 34.25 -3.42 3.60
N VAL A 347 33.50 -3.45 4.71
CA VAL A 347 32.60 -2.38 5.13
C VAL A 347 33.28 -1.52 6.18
N LYS A 348 33.71 -0.32 5.77
CA LYS A 348 34.52 0.57 6.62
C LYS A 348 33.82 1.08 7.87
N ASP A 349 32.48 1.20 7.85
CA ASP A 349 31.69 1.79 8.96
C ASP A 349 31.48 0.84 10.12
N GLY A 350 31.92 -0.42 10.05
CA GLY A 350 31.73 -1.43 11.09
C GLY A 350 30.27 -1.79 11.40
N MET A 351 29.31 -1.32 10.57
CA MET A 351 27.88 -1.61 10.71
C MET A 351 27.49 -2.95 10.10
N MET A 352 28.34 -3.52 9.26
CA MET A 352 28.23 -4.86 8.70
C MET A 352 29.64 -5.47 8.62
N PHE A 353 29.74 -6.81 8.68
CA PHE A 353 31.01 -7.53 8.57
C PHE A 353 30.98 -8.42 7.33
N LYS A 354 31.92 -8.20 6.39
CA LYS A 354 32.06 -8.95 5.13
C LYS A 354 33.52 -9.16 4.77
N LEU A 355 33.84 -10.42 4.41
CA LEU A 355 35.16 -10.83 3.91
C LEU A 355 35.01 -11.46 2.52
N ASP A 356 36.06 -11.38 1.68
CA ASP A 356 36.08 -12.04 0.36
C ASP A 356 36.22 -13.57 0.50
N PHE A 357 37.02 -14.02 1.48
CA PHE A 357 37.10 -15.41 1.90
C PHE A 357 37.09 -15.46 3.40
N ASP A 358 36.10 -16.16 3.96
CA ASP A 358 35.94 -16.25 5.41
C ASP A 358 36.39 -17.64 5.92
N PRO A 359 37.56 -17.75 6.59
CA PRO A 359 38.08 -19.01 7.11
C PRO A 359 37.25 -19.61 8.24
N ARG A 360 36.31 -18.82 8.82
CA ARG A 360 35.40 -19.27 9.88
C ARG A 360 34.25 -20.12 9.37
N ILE A 361 34.06 -20.18 8.06
CA ILE A 361 33.00 -20.97 7.40
C ILE A 361 33.39 -22.46 7.45
N ILE A 362 32.40 -23.31 7.74
CA ILE A 362 32.61 -24.76 7.86
C ILE A 362 33.11 -25.32 6.52
N GLY A 363 34.28 -25.98 6.59
CA GLY A 363 34.94 -26.60 5.43
C GLY A 363 35.72 -25.66 4.53
N ASN A 364 35.79 -24.34 4.85
CA ASN A 364 36.72 -23.43 4.20
C ASN A 364 38.14 -23.63 4.77
N GLU A 365 39.10 -23.83 3.88
CA GLU A 365 40.51 -24.04 4.21
C GLU A 365 41.40 -23.30 3.20
N ILE A 366 42.51 -22.75 3.68
CA ILE A 366 43.61 -22.29 2.86
C ILE A 366 44.65 -23.40 2.86
N LEU A 367 44.86 -24.01 1.69
CA LEU A 367 45.82 -25.09 1.53
C LEU A 367 47.27 -24.53 1.61
N PRO A 368 48.29 -25.38 1.89
CA PRO A 368 49.66 -24.93 2.00
C PRO A 368 50.23 -24.28 0.73
N ASP A 369 49.63 -24.55 -0.41
CA ASP A 369 49.97 -23.94 -1.71
C ASP A 369 49.29 -22.57 -1.95
N GLY A 370 48.53 -22.06 -0.94
CA GLY A 370 47.76 -20.81 -1.05
C GLY A 370 46.39 -20.94 -1.73
N THR A 371 46.01 -22.13 -2.20
CA THR A 371 44.72 -22.37 -2.86
C THR A 371 43.60 -22.33 -1.84
N LYS A 372 42.51 -21.62 -2.16
CA LYS A 372 41.29 -21.50 -1.33
C LYS A 372 40.31 -22.62 -1.64
N LYS A 373 40.10 -23.51 -0.68
CA LYS A 373 39.10 -24.57 -0.77
C LYS A 373 37.83 -24.13 -0.06
N THR A 374 36.68 -24.22 -0.74
CA THR A 374 35.37 -23.89 -0.20
C THR A 374 34.63 -25.14 0.30
N GLY A 375 33.95 -25.04 1.44
CA GLY A 375 33.23 -26.14 2.07
C GLY A 375 31.71 -26.04 1.99
N ILE A 376 31.03 -26.94 2.72
CA ILE A 376 29.56 -27.00 2.78
C ILE A 376 28.95 -25.69 3.32
N GLY A 377 29.62 -25.03 4.27
CA GLY A 377 29.15 -23.76 4.83
C GLY A 377 29.06 -22.67 3.78
N GLU A 378 30.04 -22.62 2.87
CA GLU A 378 30.04 -21.67 1.75
C GLU A 378 28.89 -21.95 0.75
N PHE A 379 28.65 -23.22 0.42
CA PHE A 379 27.55 -23.63 -0.43
C PHE A 379 26.20 -23.21 0.18
N ILE A 380 25.99 -23.46 1.48
CA ILE A 380 24.73 -23.11 2.17
C ILE A 380 24.51 -21.60 2.14
N ARG A 381 25.54 -20.80 2.34
CA ARG A 381 25.48 -19.32 2.29
C ARG A 381 25.24 -18.81 0.88
N LYS A 382 25.97 -19.32 -0.12
CA LYS A 382 25.76 -18.95 -1.53
C LYS A 382 24.36 -19.23 -2.06
N THR A 383 23.76 -20.32 -1.59
CA THR A 383 22.39 -20.69 -1.95
C THR A 383 21.33 -20.08 -1.02
N SER A 384 21.76 -19.34 0.03
CA SER A 384 20.88 -18.79 1.08
C SER A 384 20.03 -19.84 1.81
N LEU A 385 20.44 -21.11 1.79
CA LEU A 385 19.77 -22.20 2.50
C LEU A 385 19.86 -22.04 4.02
N ASP A 386 20.90 -21.34 4.52
CA ASP A 386 21.06 -21.02 5.93
C ASP A 386 19.94 -20.13 6.49
N GLU A 387 19.23 -19.38 5.63
CA GLU A 387 18.21 -18.44 6.06
C GLU A 387 16.81 -19.06 6.20
N PHE A 388 16.59 -20.30 5.70
CA PHE A 388 15.26 -20.93 5.77
C PHE A 388 14.70 -21.10 7.19
N PRO A 389 15.48 -21.37 8.26
CA PRO A 389 14.91 -21.41 9.61
C PRO A 389 14.30 -20.10 10.10
N GLN A 390 14.55 -18.96 9.44
CA GLN A 390 13.88 -17.70 9.75
C GLN A 390 12.37 -17.78 9.49
N PHE A 391 11.90 -18.70 8.64
CA PHE A 391 10.46 -18.90 8.42
C PHE A 391 9.72 -19.39 9.68
N PHE A 392 10.40 -20.02 10.63
CA PHE A 392 9.82 -20.27 11.96
C PHE A 392 9.47 -18.95 12.67
N CYS A 393 10.32 -17.93 12.53
CA CYS A 393 10.06 -16.60 13.08
C CYS A 393 8.93 -15.87 12.33
N VAL A 394 8.75 -16.12 11.02
CA VAL A 394 7.61 -15.61 10.26
C VAL A 394 6.31 -16.27 10.71
N LEU A 395 6.31 -17.58 10.90
CA LEU A 395 5.15 -18.35 11.35
C LEU A 395 4.69 -17.89 12.74
N THR A 396 5.60 -17.67 13.67
CA THR A 396 5.31 -17.15 15.01
C THR A 396 4.92 -15.67 15.02
N GLY A 397 5.24 -14.91 13.94
CA GLY A 397 4.83 -13.53 13.75
C GLY A 397 5.80 -12.48 14.29
N VAL A 398 6.99 -12.87 14.77
CA VAL A 398 8.04 -11.91 15.14
C VAL A 398 8.77 -11.36 13.92
N MET A 399 8.73 -12.09 12.79
CA MET A 399 9.19 -11.64 11.48
C MET A 399 8.05 -11.66 10.47
N SER A 400 8.30 -11.10 9.30
CA SER A 400 7.46 -11.14 8.10
C SER A 400 8.27 -11.74 6.94
N THR A 401 7.61 -12.20 5.90
CA THR A 401 8.29 -12.63 4.67
C THR A 401 9.08 -11.48 4.05
N VAL A 402 8.45 -10.28 3.97
CA VAL A 402 9.07 -9.06 3.45
C VAL A 402 9.09 -8.00 4.55
N GLY A 403 10.26 -7.42 4.78
CA GLY A 403 10.48 -6.38 5.79
C GLY A 403 11.91 -5.85 5.76
N THR A 404 12.31 -5.14 6.81
CA THR A 404 13.67 -4.63 6.96
C THR A 404 14.59 -5.71 7.53
N ARG A 405 15.90 -5.61 7.28
CA ARG A 405 16.86 -6.53 7.91
C ARG A 405 16.97 -6.26 9.41
N PRO A 406 16.79 -7.27 10.29
CA PRO A 406 16.96 -7.08 11.72
C PRO A 406 18.44 -6.87 12.09
N PRO A 407 18.80 -5.76 12.77
CA PRO A 407 20.16 -5.53 13.23
C PRO A 407 20.51 -6.46 14.39
N THR A 408 21.82 -6.68 14.59
CA THR A 408 22.34 -7.22 15.85
C THR A 408 22.21 -6.20 16.97
N LEU A 409 22.33 -6.63 18.24
CA LEU A 409 22.33 -5.72 19.38
C LEU A 409 23.44 -4.68 19.29
N ASP A 410 24.63 -5.07 18.81
CA ASP A 410 25.77 -4.17 18.68
C ASP A 410 25.62 -3.18 17.52
N GLU A 411 25.03 -3.62 16.38
CA GLU A 411 24.64 -2.71 15.30
C GLU A 411 23.63 -1.68 15.80
N TYR A 412 22.59 -2.14 16.54
CA TYR A 412 21.52 -1.27 17.03
C TYR A 412 22.02 -0.20 18.03
N LYS A 413 22.98 -0.53 18.89
CA LYS A 413 23.60 0.45 19.80
C LYS A 413 24.25 1.62 19.08
N LYS A 414 24.68 1.45 17.82
CA LYS A 414 25.30 2.47 16.99
C LYS A 414 24.29 3.27 16.16
N TYR A 415 23.00 2.94 16.23
CA TYR A 415 21.96 3.58 15.41
C TYR A 415 21.76 5.04 15.82
N LYS A 416 21.75 5.93 14.81
CA LYS A 416 21.31 7.30 14.94
C LYS A 416 19.78 7.37 14.89
N TYR A 417 19.18 8.55 15.21
CA TYR A 417 17.72 8.71 15.27
C TYR A 417 17.01 8.32 13.97
N HIS A 418 17.56 8.66 12.81
CA HIS A 418 16.94 8.37 11.50
C HIS A 418 17.00 6.88 11.14
N HIS A 419 17.98 6.12 11.67
CA HIS A 419 18.07 4.68 11.48
C HIS A 419 16.90 3.93 12.14
N ARG A 420 16.27 4.54 13.19
CA ARG A 420 15.17 3.92 13.93
C ARG A 420 13.91 3.70 13.08
N ALA A 421 13.74 4.43 11.98
CA ALA A 421 12.63 4.22 11.04
C ALA A 421 12.54 2.76 10.58
N ARG A 422 13.68 2.08 10.44
CA ARG A 422 13.77 0.66 10.05
C ARG A 422 13.08 -0.28 11.04
N MET A 423 12.93 0.13 12.30
CA MET A 423 12.28 -0.65 13.36
C MET A 423 10.77 -0.41 13.44
N SER A 424 10.19 0.41 12.59
CA SER A 424 8.75 0.69 12.58
C SER A 424 7.92 -0.47 12.02
N VAL A 425 8.54 -1.37 11.26
CA VAL A 425 7.91 -2.54 10.65
C VAL A 425 8.56 -3.84 11.16
N LYS A 426 7.87 -4.97 10.96
CA LYS A 426 8.45 -6.28 11.26
C LYS A 426 9.67 -6.54 10.37
N PRO A 427 10.75 -7.12 10.92
CA PRO A 427 11.87 -7.55 10.11
C PRO A 427 11.44 -8.63 9.13
N GLY A 428 12.07 -8.67 7.95
CA GLY A 428 11.78 -9.61 6.89
C GLY A 428 12.86 -10.66 6.66
N VAL A 429 12.46 -11.80 6.11
CA VAL A 429 13.40 -12.77 5.53
C VAL A 429 14.04 -12.15 4.27
N THR A 430 13.25 -11.38 3.52
CA THR A 430 13.72 -10.54 2.42
C THR A 430 13.23 -9.11 2.59
N GLY A 431 13.77 -8.18 1.81
CA GLY A 431 13.39 -6.77 1.82
C GLY A 431 13.95 -6.03 0.62
N MET A 432 13.68 -4.73 0.57
CA MET A 432 14.02 -3.92 -0.61
C MET A 432 15.51 -3.89 -0.88
N TRP A 433 16.33 -3.72 0.14
CA TRP A 433 17.77 -3.75 0.00
C TRP A 433 18.29 -5.13 -0.41
N GLN A 434 17.79 -6.21 0.20
CA GLN A 434 18.22 -7.57 -0.17
C GLN A 434 17.86 -7.90 -1.63
N ALA A 435 16.72 -7.42 -2.10
CA ALA A 435 16.29 -7.59 -3.48
C ALA A 435 16.98 -6.66 -4.47
N SER A 436 17.68 -5.59 -4.02
CA SER A 436 18.26 -4.55 -4.89
C SER A 436 19.77 -4.63 -5.08
N GLY A 437 20.46 -5.62 -4.50
CA GLY A 437 21.91 -5.76 -4.72
C GLY A 437 22.67 -6.39 -3.57
N ARG A 438 21.99 -6.77 -2.46
CA ARG A 438 22.59 -7.50 -1.31
C ARG A 438 24.03 -7.12 -0.98
N SER A 439 24.98 -7.89 -1.59
CA SER A 439 26.41 -7.81 -1.29
C SER A 439 27.14 -6.66 -1.98
N GLU A 440 26.54 -6.06 -3.02
CA GLU A 440 27.14 -4.96 -3.76
C GLU A 440 26.97 -3.63 -3.01
N ILE A 441 25.96 -3.54 -2.13
CA ILE A 441 25.72 -2.35 -1.30
C ILE A 441 26.59 -2.44 -0.06
N THR A 442 27.60 -1.60 0.00
CA THR A 442 28.55 -1.50 1.13
C THR A 442 28.34 -0.28 2.00
N ASP A 443 27.55 0.69 1.53
CA ASP A 443 27.16 1.87 2.27
C ASP A 443 25.91 1.57 3.13
N PHE A 444 26.02 1.78 4.43
CA PHE A 444 24.91 1.55 5.35
C PHE A 444 23.78 2.57 5.22
N GLU A 445 24.10 3.82 4.87
CA GLU A 445 23.08 4.86 4.64
C GLU A 445 22.22 4.51 3.42
N GLU A 446 22.79 3.89 2.40
CA GLU A 446 22.01 3.41 1.25
C GLU A 446 21.05 2.25 1.66
N VAL A 447 21.48 1.36 2.56
CA VAL A 447 20.60 0.35 3.16
C VAL A 447 19.44 1.01 3.91
N VAL A 448 19.72 2.06 4.70
CA VAL A 448 18.71 2.81 5.44
C VAL A 448 17.74 3.51 4.49
N ARG A 449 18.24 4.10 3.41
CA ARG A 449 17.43 4.76 2.38
C ARG A 449 16.44 3.77 1.73
N LEU A 450 16.93 2.61 1.30
CA LEU A 450 16.10 1.57 0.67
C LEU A 450 15.06 0.99 1.63
N ASP A 451 15.42 0.75 2.88
CA ASP A 451 14.48 0.27 3.90
C ASP A 451 13.42 1.34 4.23
N THR A 452 13.80 2.62 4.28
CA THR A 452 12.85 3.73 4.49
C THR A 452 11.94 3.92 3.27
N GLU A 453 12.46 3.77 2.06
CA GLU A 453 11.68 3.80 0.82
C GLU A 453 10.64 2.66 0.79
N TYR A 454 11.02 1.44 1.20
CA TYR A 454 10.08 0.34 1.37
C TYR A 454 8.95 0.69 2.34
N ILE A 455 9.29 1.23 3.52
CA ILE A 455 8.32 1.59 4.56
C ILE A 455 7.35 2.66 4.04
N SER A 456 7.87 3.71 3.40
CA SER A 456 7.08 4.84 2.90
C SER A 456 6.11 4.45 1.79
N ASN A 457 6.53 3.53 0.91
CA ASN A 457 5.77 3.10 -0.26
C ASN A 457 5.13 1.71 -0.10
N TRP A 458 5.13 1.18 1.12
CA TRP A 458 4.64 -0.17 1.37
C TRP A 458 3.23 -0.39 0.82
N SER A 459 3.06 -1.51 0.15
CA SER A 459 1.79 -2.06 -0.33
C SER A 459 1.93 -3.57 -0.49
N LEU A 460 0.81 -4.29 -0.49
CA LEU A 460 0.81 -5.75 -0.74
C LEU A 460 1.41 -6.10 -2.11
N SER A 461 1.19 -5.26 -3.12
CA SER A 461 1.78 -5.45 -4.45
C SER A 461 3.30 -5.27 -4.45
N LEU A 462 3.83 -4.36 -3.63
CA LEU A 462 5.27 -4.19 -3.45
C LEU A 462 5.88 -5.42 -2.78
N ASP A 463 5.24 -5.97 -1.76
CA ASP A 463 5.69 -7.21 -1.11
C ASP A 463 5.79 -8.36 -2.13
N LEU A 464 4.74 -8.57 -2.94
CA LEU A 464 4.75 -9.61 -3.96
C LEU A 464 5.87 -9.41 -4.99
N LYS A 465 6.08 -8.16 -5.44
CA LYS A 465 7.16 -7.80 -6.36
C LYS A 465 8.54 -8.11 -5.76
N LEU A 466 8.75 -7.81 -4.48
CA LEU A 466 10.01 -8.08 -3.79
C LEU A 466 10.24 -9.58 -3.58
N ILE A 467 9.21 -10.36 -3.28
CA ILE A 467 9.30 -11.83 -3.20
C ILE A 467 9.75 -12.41 -4.55
N LEU A 468 9.07 -12.04 -5.65
CA LEU A 468 9.41 -12.51 -6.99
C LEU A 468 10.84 -12.12 -7.41
N LYS A 469 11.23 -10.87 -7.09
CA LYS A 469 12.59 -10.38 -7.36
C LYS A 469 13.64 -11.16 -6.56
N THR A 470 13.37 -11.45 -5.28
CA THR A 470 14.27 -12.23 -4.42
C THR A 470 14.45 -13.65 -4.94
N VAL A 471 13.36 -14.33 -5.33
CA VAL A 471 13.44 -15.66 -5.94
C VAL A 471 14.31 -15.61 -7.21
N GLY A 472 14.14 -14.60 -8.06
CA GLY A 472 14.97 -14.40 -9.26
C GLY A 472 16.45 -14.17 -8.94
N VAL A 473 16.77 -13.42 -7.88
CA VAL A 473 18.15 -13.16 -7.43
C VAL A 473 18.80 -14.44 -6.89
N VAL A 474 18.07 -15.21 -6.08
CA VAL A 474 18.55 -16.48 -5.51
C VAL A 474 18.81 -17.50 -6.62
N LEU A 475 17.90 -17.65 -7.58
CA LEU A 475 18.06 -18.58 -8.70
C LEU A 475 19.23 -18.20 -9.64
N LYS A 476 19.51 -16.91 -9.79
CA LYS A 476 20.64 -16.43 -10.64
C LYS A 476 21.97 -16.39 -9.90
N HIS A 477 22.02 -16.78 -8.62
CA HIS A 477 23.20 -16.74 -7.75
C HIS A 477 23.90 -15.35 -7.70
N LYS A 478 23.15 -14.26 -8.03
CA LYS A 478 23.69 -12.90 -7.97
C LYS A 478 23.69 -12.39 -6.52
N GLY A 479 24.87 -12.01 -6.02
CA GLY A 479 24.97 -11.35 -4.72
C GLY A 479 24.92 -12.27 -3.51
N ALA A 480 25.08 -13.58 -3.65
CA ALA A 480 25.30 -14.48 -2.53
C ALA A 480 26.81 -14.53 -2.20
N MET A 481 27.15 -14.14 -0.98
CA MET A 481 28.44 -14.40 -0.36
C MET A 481 28.22 -15.24 0.88
#